data_3079debd7fc20022157838fbd5e096e9
#
_entry.id   3079debd7fc20022157838fbd5e096e9
#
_cell.length_a   1.000
_cell.length_b   1.000
_cell.length_c   1.000
_cell.angle_alpha   90.00
_cell.angle_beta   90.00
_cell.angle_gamma   90.00
#
_symmetry.space_group_name_H-M   'P 1'
#
loop_
_entity.id
_entity.type
_entity.pdbx_description
1 polymer ?
#
loop_
_entity_poly.entity_id
_entity_poly.type
_entity_poly.pdbx_seq_one_letter_code
_entity_poly.pdbx_strand_id
1 'polypeptide(L)'
;MMIHINNHSIFAFSDTHGRHRDLRVPEKTDILICAGDAVEDNLLGDEYDDFIEWFSSFPAKWKLFVPGNHELSFELGQSEKIEKAMSEKGIQVLQNAVYDCDGVIIGSIDADSSIADENIPTDLDILVTHYPPYGILDDDMGSTEILNFVMKSQPSLHLFGHIHSAKGQKYQFGKTLCINIV
;
A
#
# COMPACT_ATOMS: atom_id res chain seq x y z
N MET A 1 -9.26 -3.41 -6.06
CA MET A 1 -9.15 -4.75 -6.74
C MET A 1 -9.36 -5.87 -5.73
N MET A 2 -10.04 -6.98 -6.10
CA MET A 2 -10.19 -8.17 -5.23
C MET A 2 -9.15 -9.24 -5.56
N ILE A 3 -8.51 -9.76 -4.52
CA ILE A 3 -7.48 -10.81 -4.58
C ILE A 3 -7.81 -11.86 -3.53
N HIS A 4 -7.41 -13.12 -3.74
CA HIS A 4 -7.53 -14.19 -2.76
C HIS A 4 -6.17 -14.85 -2.57
N ILE A 5 -5.71 -14.90 -1.32
CA ILE A 5 -4.47 -15.62 -0.92
C ILE A 5 -4.76 -16.44 0.32
N ASN A 6 -4.32 -17.68 0.30
CA ASN A 6 -4.64 -18.65 1.33
C ASN A 6 -6.17 -18.68 1.52
N ASN A 7 -6.71 -18.39 2.65
CA ASN A 7 -8.15 -18.35 2.89
C ASN A 7 -8.67 -16.93 3.09
N HIS A 8 -7.87 -15.89 2.74
CA HIS A 8 -8.22 -14.49 2.93
C HIS A 8 -8.65 -13.81 1.64
N SER A 9 -9.71 -13.02 1.74
CA SER A 9 -10.17 -12.08 0.72
C SER A 9 -9.54 -10.71 0.98
N ILE A 10 -8.82 -10.19 -0.02
CA ILE A 10 -8.10 -8.93 0.06
C ILE A 10 -8.72 -7.94 -0.93
N PHE A 11 -9.08 -6.76 -0.46
CA PHE A 11 -9.41 -5.65 -1.34
C PHE A 11 -8.30 -4.59 -1.25
N ALA A 12 -7.65 -4.32 -2.39
CA ALA A 12 -6.57 -3.37 -2.49
C ALA A 12 -6.91 -2.26 -3.49
N PHE A 13 -6.51 -1.03 -3.16
CA PHE A 13 -6.69 0.16 -3.97
C PHE A 13 -5.61 1.19 -3.65
N SER A 14 -5.47 2.22 -4.50
CA SER A 14 -4.62 3.39 -4.29
C SER A 14 -5.18 4.61 -5.02
N ASP A 15 -4.52 5.76 -4.88
CA ASP A 15 -4.71 6.98 -5.69
C ASP A 15 -6.16 7.48 -5.69
N THR A 16 -6.78 7.51 -4.52
CA THR A 16 -8.15 8.02 -4.39
C THR A 16 -8.23 9.55 -4.37
N HIS A 17 -7.15 10.23 -3.92
CA HIS A 17 -7.07 11.69 -3.89
C HIS A 17 -8.34 12.33 -3.29
N GLY A 18 -8.75 11.85 -2.11
CA GLY A 18 -9.95 12.30 -1.42
C GLY A 18 -11.29 11.76 -1.96
N ARG A 19 -11.27 10.95 -3.05
CA ARG A 19 -12.49 10.36 -3.64
C ARG A 19 -12.74 8.92 -3.21
N HIS A 20 -12.20 8.50 -2.07
CA HIS A 20 -12.32 7.15 -1.55
C HIS A 20 -13.77 6.67 -1.39
N ARG A 21 -14.73 7.59 -1.16
CA ARG A 21 -16.16 7.27 -1.04
C ARG A 21 -16.82 6.83 -2.35
N ASP A 22 -16.15 7.02 -3.50
CA ASP A 22 -16.60 6.50 -4.80
C ASP A 22 -16.29 5.00 -4.95
N LEU A 23 -15.41 4.45 -4.10
CA LEU A 23 -15.06 3.04 -4.14
C LEU A 23 -16.14 2.16 -3.53
N ARG A 24 -16.38 1.03 -4.17
CA ARG A 24 -17.26 -0.03 -3.66
C ARG A 24 -16.41 -1.15 -3.07
N VAL A 25 -16.20 -1.09 -1.76
CA VAL A 25 -15.52 -2.15 -1.04
C VAL A 25 -16.48 -3.33 -0.82
N PRO A 26 -16.12 -4.55 -1.21
CA PRO A 26 -16.97 -5.73 -1.00
C PRO A 26 -17.17 -6.05 0.49
N GLU A 27 -18.39 -6.46 0.86
CA GLU A 27 -18.76 -6.76 2.26
C GLU A 27 -17.87 -7.85 2.90
N LYS A 28 -17.45 -8.84 2.10
CA LYS A 28 -16.60 -9.95 2.56
C LYS A 28 -15.14 -9.68 2.25
N THR A 29 -14.58 -8.68 2.90
CA THR A 29 -13.16 -8.35 2.81
C THR A 29 -12.50 -8.62 4.15
N ASP A 30 -11.50 -9.51 4.19
CA ASP A 30 -10.73 -9.82 5.40
C ASP A 30 -9.59 -8.82 5.62
N ILE A 31 -8.89 -8.47 4.54
CA ILE A 31 -7.76 -7.54 4.52
C ILE A 31 -8.07 -6.39 3.57
N LEU A 32 -8.05 -5.17 4.08
CA LEU A 32 -8.26 -3.95 3.29
C LEU A 32 -6.94 -3.18 3.21
N ILE A 33 -6.49 -2.89 1.99
CA ILE A 33 -5.17 -2.26 1.74
C ILE A 33 -5.37 -0.98 0.92
N CYS A 34 -4.80 0.13 1.40
CA CYS A 34 -4.59 1.35 0.63
C CYS A 34 -3.09 1.52 0.38
N ALA A 35 -2.69 1.60 -0.90
CA ALA A 35 -1.29 1.78 -1.31
C ALA A 35 -0.97 3.24 -1.66
N GLY A 36 -1.42 4.17 -0.83
CA GLY A 36 -1.05 5.59 -0.88
C GLY A 36 -1.94 6.45 -1.78
N ASP A 37 -1.64 7.74 -1.72
CA ASP A 37 -2.38 8.82 -2.38
C ASP A 37 -3.88 8.78 -2.07
N ALA A 38 -4.19 8.53 -0.79
CA ALA A 38 -5.55 8.49 -0.29
C ALA A 38 -6.18 9.89 -0.22
N VAL A 39 -5.36 10.89 0.11
CA VAL A 39 -5.74 12.29 0.28
C VAL A 39 -4.77 13.22 -0.43
N GLU A 40 -5.10 14.52 -0.47
CA GLU A 40 -4.20 15.61 -0.85
C GLU A 40 -3.74 16.29 0.43
N ASP A 41 -2.60 15.87 0.96
CA ASP A 41 -2.07 16.35 2.23
C ASP A 41 -1.58 17.82 2.13
N ASN A 42 -2.14 18.69 2.95
CA ASN A 42 -1.79 20.11 3.03
C ASN A 42 -0.99 20.44 4.32
N LEU A 43 -0.50 19.42 5.04
CA LEU A 43 0.25 19.51 6.29
C LEU A 43 -0.58 20.01 7.50
N LEU A 44 -1.89 20.11 7.40
CA LEU A 44 -2.78 20.41 8.52
C LEU A 44 -3.30 19.15 9.20
N GLY A 45 -3.40 18.07 8.44
CA GLY A 45 -3.78 16.72 8.89
C GLY A 45 -5.29 16.50 9.06
N ASP A 46 -6.11 17.51 8.80
CA ASP A 46 -7.58 17.42 8.87
C ASP A 46 -8.20 16.73 7.63
N GLU A 47 -7.49 16.70 6.50
CA GLU A 47 -7.87 15.99 5.29
C GLU A 47 -7.91 14.46 5.47
N TYR A 48 -7.21 13.94 6.49
CA TYR A 48 -7.26 12.50 6.80
C TYR A 48 -8.51 12.09 7.59
N ASP A 49 -9.19 13.01 8.27
CA ASP A 49 -10.30 12.67 9.17
C ASP A 49 -11.41 11.90 8.45
N ASP A 50 -11.83 12.37 7.26
CA ASP A 50 -12.86 11.72 6.45
C ASP A 50 -12.40 10.35 5.91
N PHE A 51 -11.14 10.25 5.49
CA PHE A 51 -10.56 8.98 5.02
C PHE A 51 -10.48 7.95 6.15
N ILE A 52 -9.97 8.34 7.32
CA ILE A 52 -9.85 7.47 8.49
C ILE A 52 -11.23 6.96 8.94
N GLU A 53 -12.24 7.85 8.99
CA GLU A 53 -13.60 7.46 9.32
C GLU A 53 -14.15 6.43 8.32
N TRP A 54 -14.05 6.71 7.04
CA TRP A 54 -14.51 5.82 5.98
C TRP A 54 -13.76 4.49 5.98
N PHE A 55 -12.41 4.51 6.02
CA PHE A 55 -11.59 3.31 5.94
C PHE A 55 -11.77 2.41 7.17
N SER A 56 -11.94 3.00 8.35
CA SER A 56 -12.21 2.26 9.57
C SER A 56 -13.61 1.66 9.64
N SER A 57 -14.59 2.19 8.90
CA SER A 57 -15.98 1.75 8.94
C SER A 57 -16.22 0.34 8.40
N PHE A 58 -15.29 -0.18 7.58
CA PHE A 58 -15.42 -1.52 7.01
C PHE A 58 -15.14 -2.62 8.05
N PRO A 59 -15.86 -3.76 7.97
CA PRO A 59 -15.71 -4.86 8.92
C PRO A 59 -14.46 -5.72 8.69
N ALA A 60 -13.54 -5.30 7.79
CA ALA A 60 -12.28 -5.99 7.52
C ALA A 60 -11.47 -6.16 8.83
N LYS A 61 -10.97 -7.36 9.07
CA LYS A 61 -10.19 -7.67 10.26
C LYS A 61 -8.87 -6.90 10.30
N TRP A 62 -8.24 -6.74 9.14
CA TRP A 62 -6.99 -6.00 8.98
C TRP A 62 -7.16 -4.86 7.99
N LYS A 63 -6.69 -3.68 8.37
CA LYS A 63 -6.70 -2.47 7.56
C LYS A 63 -5.30 -1.92 7.52
N LEU A 64 -4.69 -1.92 6.33
CA LEU A 64 -3.30 -1.54 6.12
C LEU A 64 -3.24 -0.30 5.22
N PHE A 65 -2.42 0.65 5.62
CA PHE A 65 -2.18 1.89 4.88
C PHE A 65 -0.69 2.05 4.61
N VAL A 66 -0.33 2.20 3.35
CA VAL A 66 1.04 2.53 2.90
C VAL A 66 0.99 3.97 2.39
N PRO A 67 1.81 4.89 2.90
CA PRO A 67 1.84 6.27 2.41
C PRO A 67 2.29 6.37 0.95
N GLY A 68 1.74 7.33 0.20
CA GLY A 68 2.18 7.73 -1.13
C GLY A 68 2.83 9.11 -1.12
N ASN A 69 3.15 9.64 -2.29
CA ASN A 69 3.84 10.93 -2.42
C ASN A 69 2.91 12.13 -2.15
N HIS A 70 1.60 11.96 -2.17
CA HIS A 70 0.67 13.00 -1.75
C HIS A 70 0.44 13.03 -0.23
N GLU A 71 0.96 12.07 0.51
CA GLU A 71 0.98 12.06 1.98
C GLU A 71 2.20 12.82 2.52
N LEU A 72 2.29 14.12 2.26
CA LEU A 72 3.46 14.98 2.57
C LEU A 72 3.86 14.94 4.05
N SER A 73 2.91 14.79 4.97
CA SER A 73 3.18 14.67 6.41
C SER A 73 4.07 13.46 6.73
N PHE A 74 3.93 12.38 5.99
CA PHE A 74 4.78 11.19 6.15
C PHE A 74 6.18 11.41 5.58
N GLU A 75 6.29 12.02 4.41
CA GLU A 75 7.60 12.35 3.80
C GLU A 75 8.42 13.31 4.66
N LEU A 76 7.75 14.28 5.31
CA LEU A 76 8.40 15.28 6.15
C LEU A 76 8.58 14.85 7.62
N GLY A 77 8.23 13.61 7.98
CA GLY A 77 8.31 13.11 9.35
C GLY A 77 7.40 13.84 10.34
N GLN A 78 6.24 14.29 9.88
CA GLN A 78 5.22 15.01 10.67
C GLN A 78 3.94 14.20 10.85
N SER A 79 4.02 12.87 10.68
CA SER A 79 2.87 11.94 10.61
C SER A 79 2.35 11.48 11.97
N GLU A 80 3.04 11.74 13.09
CA GLU A 80 2.70 11.18 14.43
C GLU A 80 1.22 11.29 14.80
N LYS A 81 0.61 12.46 14.55
CA LYS A 81 -0.81 12.70 14.87
C LYS A 81 -1.73 11.84 14.00
N ILE A 82 -1.39 11.71 12.71
CA ILE A 82 -2.16 10.94 11.72
C ILE A 82 -2.04 9.44 12.03
N GLU A 83 -0.82 8.95 12.26
CA GLU A 83 -0.56 7.55 12.63
C GLU A 83 -1.29 7.15 13.90
N LYS A 84 -1.29 8.04 14.91
CA LYS A 84 -2.04 7.83 16.15
C LYS A 84 -3.54 7.71 15.89
N ALA A 85 -4.12 8.64 15.10
CA ALA A 85 -5.54 8.61 14.76
C ALA A 85 -5.91 7.34 13.98
N MET A 86 -5.07 6.91 13.04
CA MET A 86 -5.23 5.65 12.30
C MET A 86 -5.18 4.44 13.23
N SER A 87 -4.18 4.38 14.12
CA SER A 87 -4.00 3.28 15.08
C SER A 87 -5.19 3.15 16.03
N GLU A 88 -5.71 4.27 16.56
CA GLU A 88 -6.91 4.29 17.42
C GLU A 88 -8.17 3.75 16.73
N LYS A 89 -8.20 3.78 15.39
CA LYS A 89 -9.26 3.23 14.53
C LYS A 89 -8.94 1.84 13.97
N GLY A 90 -7.84 1.20 14.41
CA GLY A 90 -7.45 -0.13 13.97
C GLY A 90 -6.88 -0.17 12.55
N ILE A 91 -6.35 0.95 12.05
CA ILE A 91 -5.62 1.03 10.79
C ILE A 91 -4.13 0.96 11.10
N GLN A 92 -3.44 -0.01 10.50
CA GLN A 92 -2.00 -0.17 10.62
C GLN A 92 -1.30 0.56 9.47
N VAL A 93 -0.44 1.53 9.81
CA VAL A 93 0.45 2.17 8.84
C VAL A 93 1.66 1.27 8.62
N LEU A 94 1.97 1.01 7.35
CA LEU A 94 3.15 0.26 6.91
C LEU A 94 4.09 1.19 6.15
N GLN A 95 5.16 1.60 6.81
CA GLN A 95 6.24 2.36 6.22
C GLN A 95 7.55 1.64 6.57
N ASN A 96 8.20 1.02 5.57
CA ASN A 96 9.35 0.13 5.77
C ASN A 96 9.10 -0.92 6.88
N ALA A 97 7.96 -1.60 6.80
CA ALA A 97 7.47 -2.47 7.86
C ALA A 97 6.83 -3.75 7.30
N VAL A 98 6.62 -4.72 8.19
CA VAL A 98 5.97 -6.00 7.89
C VAL A 98 4.85 -6.25 8.87
N TYR A 99 3.77 -6.82 8.36
CA TYR A 99 2.62 -7.20 9.15
C TYR A 99 2.14 -8.61 8.80
N ASP A 100 1.87 -9.41 9.82
CA ASP A 100 1.30 -10.75 9.69
C ASP A 100 -0.23 -10.68 9.83
N CYS A 101 -0.92 -10.99 8.74
CA CYS A 101 -2.37 -11.07 8.70
C CYS A 101 -2.81 -12.56 8.76
N ASP A 102 -2.58 -13.20 9.91
CA ASP A 102 -2.95 -14.61 10.16
C ASP A 102 -2.35 -15.58 9.11
N GLY A 103 -1.01 -15.48 8.96
CA GLY A 103 -0.24 -16.30 8.04
C GLY A 103 -0.17 -15.76 6.60
N VAL A 104 -0.63 -14.53 6.35
CA VAL A 104 -0.31 -13.78 5.13
C VAL A 104 0.65 -12.66 5.51
N ILE A 105 1.90 -12.80 5.09
CA ILE A 105 2.97 -11.85 5.42
C ILE A 105 3.00 -10.72 4.39
N ILE A 106 2.67 -9.51 4.82
CA ILE A 106 2.59 -8.32 3.97
C ILE A 106 3.68 -7.34 4.38
N GLY A 107 4.55 -6.99 3.45
CA GLY A 107 5.60 -5.99 3.66
C GLY A 107 5.38 -4.74 2.83
N SER A 108 5.98 -3.63 3.27
CA SER A 108 6.05 -2.37 2.55
C SER A 108 7.44 -1.78 2.62
N ILE A 109 7.89 -1.19 1.51
CA ILE A 109 9.13 -0.42 1.42
C ILE A 109 8.87 0.91 0.73
N ASP A 110 9.61 1.95 1.13
CA ASP A 110 9.56 3.26 0.49
C ASP A 110 10.44 3.31 -0.76
N ALA A 111 10.08 4.18 -1.70
CA ALA A 111 10.80 4.32 -2.98
C ALA A 111 12.24 4.82 -2.82
N ASP A 112 12.50 5.63 -1.78
CA ASP A 112 13.77 6.31 -1.55
C ASP A 112 14.62 5.66 -0.44
N SER A 113 14.16 4.55 0.13
CA SER A 113 14.83 4.01 1.31
C SER A 113 16.06 3.18 0.93
N SER A 114 17.23 3.81 1.06
CA SER A 114 18.51 3.09 1.23
C SER A 114 18.55 2.19 2.48
N ILE A 115 17.50 2.23 3.29
CA ILE A 115 17.37 1.57 4.61
C ILE A 115 16.48 0.30 4.51
N ALA A 116 15.68 0.15 3.46
CA ALA A 116 14.69 -0.94 3.32
C ALA A 116 15.29 -2.34 3.37
N ASP A 117 16.54 -2.50 3.00
CA ASP A 117 17.12 -3.82 2.73
C ASP A 117 17.43 -4.66 3.97
N GLU A 118 17.67 -4.06 5.13
CA GLU A 118 18.19 -4.82 6.28
C GLU A 118 17.11 -5.31 7.25
N ASN A 119 15.95 -4.62 7.31
CA ASN A 119 14.93 -4.90 8.31
C ASN A 119 13.67 -5.59 7.77
N ILE A 120 13.48 -5.62 6.45
CA ILE A 120 12.34 -6.29 5.83
C ILE A 120 12.74 -7.71 5.43
N PRO A 121 12.08 -8.75 5.96
CA PRO A 121 12.37 -10.12 5.57
C PRO A 121 12.06 -10.34 4.08
N THR A 122 12.82 -11.21 3.46
CA THR A 122 12.61 -11.57 2.04
C THR A 122 11.52 -12.62 1.83
N ASP A 123 10.97 -13.18 2.90
CA ASP A 123 9.91 -14.19 2.86
C ASP A 123 8.54 -13.50 3.04
N LEU A 124 8.10 -12.82 1.99
CA LEU A 124 6.83 -12.11 1.93
C LEU A 124 5.87 -12.81 0.98
N ASP A 125 4.59 -12.88 1.36
CA ASP A 125 3.52 -13.25 0.44
C ASP A 125 3.17 -12.08 -0.49
N ILE A 126 3.08 -10.88 0.08
CA ILE A 126 2.70 -9.66 -0.63
C ILE A 126 3.67 -8.53 -0.28
N LEU A 127 4.18 -7.87 -1.31
CA LEU A 127 4.79 -6.55 -1.19
C LEU A 127 3.77 -5.49 -1.59
N VAL A 128 3.65 -4.43 -0.80
CA VAL A 128 2.82 -3.26 -1.11
C VAL A 128 3.70 -2.03 -1.11
N THR A 129 3.71 -1.29 -2.20
CA THR A 129 4.43 -0.01 -2.30
C THR A 129 3.52 1.03 -2.96
N HIS A 130 3.80 2.32 -2.78
CA HIS A 130 3.09 3.31 -3.59
C HIS A 130 3.67 3.35 -5.00
N TYR A 131 5.00 3.52 -5.11
CA TYR A 131 5.68 3.54 -6.41
C TYR A 131 5.82 2.14 -7.02
N PRO A 132 5.81 2.02 -8.38
CA PRO A 132 6.12 0.78 -9.07
C PRO A 132 7.62 0.46 -9.03
N PRO A 133 8.01 -0.80 -9.30
CA PRO A 133 9.41 -1.14 -9.55
C PRO A 133 9.85 -0.59 -10.92
N TYR A 134 11.09 -0.12 -11.03
CA TYR A 134 11.65 0.42 -12.27
C TYR A 134 11.46 -0.55 -13.46
N GLY A 135 10.98 -0.02 -14.57
CA GLY A 135 10.74 -0.76 -15.82
C GLY A 135 9.52 -1.66 -15.82
N ILE A 136 8.66 -1.63 -14.78
CA ILE A 136 7.46 -2.47 -14.68
C ILE A 136 6.22 -1.60 -14.43
N LEU A 137 5.43 -1.33 -15.48
CA LEU A 137 4.20 -0.53 -15.42
C LEU A 137 4.43 0.86 -14.81
N ASP A 138 5.56 1.49 -15.13
CA ASP A 138 6.12 2.59 -14.35
C ASP A 138 6.16 3.95 -15.06
N ASP A 139 5.86 4.03 -16.36
CA ASP A 139 5.96 5.28 -17.16
C ASP A 139 7.25 6.07 -16.88
N ASP A 140 8.39 5.36 -16.72
CA ASP A 140 9.71 5.91 -16.38
C ASP A 140 9.80 6.57 -14.98
N MET A 141 8.84 6.32 -14.08
CA MET A 141 8.81 6.84 -12.70
C MET A 141 9.01 5.76 -11.63
N GLY A 142 9.45 4.56 -12.01
CA GLY A 142 9.65 3.45 -11.10
C GLY A 142 10.92 3.57 -10.25
N SER A 143 10.92 2.89 -9.09
CA SER A 143 12.06 2.84 -8.17
C SER A 143 12.96 1.64 -8.46
N THR A 144 14.27 1.90 -8.57
CA THR A 144 15.30 0.86 -8.68
C THR A 144 15.46 0.08 -7.37
N GLU A 145 15.25 0.71 -6.23
CA GLU A 145 15.30 0.11 -4.91
C GLU A 145 14.18 -0.92 -4.75
N ILE A 146 12.96 -0.55 -5.17
CA ILE A 146 11.82 -1.48 -5.19
C ILE A 146 12.09 -2.65 -6.15
N LEU A 147 12.62 -2.38 -7.35
CA LEU A 147 12.97 -3.45 -8.29
C LEU A 147 13.99 -4.42 -7.67
N ASN A 148 15.06 -3.90 -7.06
CA ASN A 148 16.09 -4.71 -6.43
C ASN A 148 15.51 -5.57 -5.30
N PHE A 149 14.62 -5.00 -4.49
CA PHE A 149 13.94 -5.74 -3.44
C PHE A 149 13.05 -6.85 -4.01
N VAL A 150 12.24 -6.57 -5.04
CA VAL A 150 11.40 -7.59 -5.71
C VAL A 150 12.25 -8.71 -6.31
N MET A 151 13.41 -8.38 -6.93
CA MET A 151 14.34 -9.38 -7.46
C MET A 151 14.88 -10.31 -6.38
N LYS A 152 15.17 -9.77 -5.19
CA LYS A 152 15.74 -10.49 -4.05
C LYS A 152 14.69 -11.33 -3.32
N SER A 153 13.55 -10.74 -2.99
CA SER A 153 12.50 -11.35 -2.16
C SER A 153 11.53 -12.23 -2.96
N GLN A 154 11.26 -11.88 -4.21
CA GLN A 154 10.32 -12.58 -5.10
C GLN A 154 8.96 -12.89 -4.41
N PRO A 155 8.26 -11.89 -3.83
CA PRO A 155 6.95 -12.10 -3.24
C PRO A 155 5.97 -12.67 -4.27
N SER A 156 4.94 -13.37 -3.84
CA SER A 156 3.92 -13.89 -4.77
C SER A 156 3.19 -12.76 -5.49
N LEU A 157 2.92 -11.66 -4.77
CA LEU A 157 2.28 -10.45 -5.31
C LEU A 157 3.10 -9.20 -4.98
N HIS A 158 3.13 -8.26 -5.92
CA HIS A 158 3.52 -6.88 -5.68
C HIS A 158 2.38 -5.95 -6.12
N LEU A 159 1.79 -5.24 -5.15
CA LEU A 159 0.69 -4.30 -5.36
C LEU A 159 1.22 -2.88 -5.23
N PHE A 160 0.92 -2.02 -6.20
CA PHE A 160 1.38 -0.62 -6.19
C PHE A 160 0.41 0.30 -6.93
N GLY A 161 0.53 1.60 -6.71
CA GLY A 161 -0.28 2.66 -7.31
C GLY A 161 0.50 3.57 -8.23
N HIS A 162 0.35 4.88 -8.00
CA HIS A 162 1.09 6.01 -8.58
C HIS A 162 0.87 6.21 -10.10
N ILE A 163 0.94 5.18 -10.92
CA ILE A 163 0.87 5.28 -12.39
C ILE A 163 -0.57 5.11 -12.87
N HIS A 164 -1.28 6.23 -13.05
CA HIS A 164 -2.70 6.24 -13.43
C HIS A 164 -2.95 5.62 -14.82
N SER A 165 -2.00 5.78 -15.77
CA SER A 165 -2.06 5.21 -17.11
C SER A 165 -1.99 3.68 -17.13
N ALA A 166 -1.40 3.08 -16.08
CA ALA A 166 -1.28 1.63 -15.89
C ALA A 166 -2.39 1.01 -15.04
N LYS A 167 -3.45 1.76 -14.72
CA LYS A 167 -4.58 1.33 -13.90
C LYS A 167 -5.07 -0.08 -14.24
N GLY A 168 -5.04 -0.96 -13.26
CA GLY A 168 -5.52 -2.34 -13.36
C GLY A 168 -4.65 -3.28 -14.20
N GLN A 169 -3.53 -2.80 -14.76
CA GLN A 169 -2.61 -3.63 -15.53
C GLN A 169 -1.83 -4.58 -14.62
N LYS A 170 -1.39 -5.69 -15.22
CA LYS A 170 -0.65 -6.76 -14.54
C LYS A 170 0.55 -7.15 -15.37
N TYR A 171 1.66 -7.45 -14.69
CA TYR A 171 2.89 -7.91 -15.31
C TYR A 171 3.51 -9.04 -14.51
N GLN A 172 3.85 -10.16 -15.15
CA GLN A 172 4.53 -11.28 -14.49
C GLN A 172 6.03 -11.06 -14.53
N PHE A 173 6.65 -10.86 -13.37
CA PHE A 173 8.10 -10.69 -13.22
C PHE A 173 8.69 -11.82 -12.38
N GLY A 174 9.33 -12.77 -13.04
CA GLY A 174 9.79 -14.00 -12.38
C GLY A 174 8.63 -14.74 -11.72
N LYS A 175 8.69 -14.92 -10.39
CA LYS A 175 7.60 -15.53 -9.60
C LYS A 175 6.57 -14.51 -9.14
N THR A 176 6.89 -13.23 -9.20
CA THR A 176 6.06 -12.14 -8.68
C THR A 176 5.04 -11.69 -9.72
N LEU A 177 3.77 -11.66 -9.37
CA LEU A 177 2.75 -10.97 -10.13
C LEU A 177 2.66 -9.52 -9.67
N CYS A 178 3.13 -8.59 -10.50
CA CYS A 178 3.05 -7.15 -10.29
C CYS A 178 1.70 -6.63 -10.77
N ILE A 179 1.01 -5.83 -9.94
CA ILE A 179 -0.33 -5.32 -10.23
C ILE A 179 -0.41 -3.84 -9.86
N ASN A 180 -0.75 -2.99 -10.82
CA ASN A 180 -1.14 -1.62 -10.54
C ASN A 180 -2.62 -1.60 -10.06
N ILE A 181 -2.87 -1.01 -8.88
CA ILE A 181 -4.18 -1.04 -8.19
C ILE A 181 -4.87 0.33 -8.09
N VAL A 182 -4.45 1.29 -8.95
CA VAL A 182 -5.08 2.63 -9.05
C VAL A 182 -6.59 2.54 -9.29
#